data_955e3b7c2f0ed5bd825b0c812c3be503
#
_entry.id   955e3b7c2f0ed5bd825b0c812c3be503
#
_cell.length_a   1.000
_cell.length_b   1.000
_cell.length_c   1.000
_cell.angle_alpha   90.00
_cell.angle_beta   90.00
_cell.angle_gamma   90.00
#
_symmetry.space_group_name_H-M   'P 1'
#
loop_
_entity.id
_entity.type
_entity.pdbx_description
1 polymer ?
#
loop_
_entity_poly.entity_id
_entity_poly.type
_entity_poly.pdbx_seq_one_letter_code
_entity_poly.pdbx_strand_id
1 'polypeptide(L)'
;WYTFPIGDNIEATVGPKIENYYMLAASPSVYKPKVLKAFRFGGHGIAFGASTSTGLGLKYTADNGFASSITVNSKDAQGTKGFLTDQDRSKMNIMAAYTADNFHLSATYTSQHGAFDAFHYYSTEATVKSKDKSGYALRAWFRPDETGTAVPSVSIGFDTVDFADVGSSTTGNFQNGYGYSIA
;
A
#
# COMPACT_ATOMS: atom_id res chain seq x y z
N TRP A 1 -11.89 -13.78 4.18
CA TRP A 1 -11.63 -12.90 5.34
C TRP A 1 -12.93 -12.51 6.01
N TYR A 2 -12.82 -12.03 7.21
CA TYR A 2 -13.93 -11.53 8.00
C TYR A 2 -13.63 -10.10 8.44
N THR A 3 -14.59 -9.19 8.26
CA THR A 3 -14.51 -7.79 8.64
C THR A 3 -15.65 -7.50 9.60
N PHE A 4 -15.36 -6.85 10.72
CA PHE A 4 -16.34 -6.54 11.75
C PHE A 4 -16.06 -5.19 12.42
N PRO A 5 -17.11 -4.47 12.85
CA PRO A 5 -16.96 -3.21 13.57
C PRO A 5 -16.53 -3.44 15.01
N ILE A 6 -15.77 -2.49 15.54
CA ILE A 6 -15.42 -2.36 16.96
C ILE A 6 -15.87 -0.95 17.40
N GLY A 7 -17.07 -0.85 17.96
CA GLY A 7 -17.71 0.44 18.18
C GLY A 7 -18.07 1.15 16.87
N ASP A 8 -18.17 2.47 16.91
CA ASP A 8 -18.71 3.26 15.80
C ASP A 8 -17.67 3.63 14.73
N ASN A 9 -16.41 3.74 15.13
CA ASN A 9 -15.36 4.33 14.29
C ASN A 9 -14.25 3.36 13.88
N ILE A 10 -14.21 2.14 14.45
CA ILE A 10 -13.15 1.17 14.19
C ILE A 10 -13.71 -0.06 13.45
N GLU A 11 -12.99 -0.47 12.43
CA GLU A 11 -13.25 -1.71 11.71
C GLU A 11 -12.02 -2.61 11.78
N ALA A 12 -12.21 -3.86 12.16
CA ALA A 12 -11.17 -4.87 12.14
C ALA A 12 -11.40 -5.87 11.01
N THR A 13 -10.33 -6.23 10.33
CA THR A 13 -10.34 -7.25 9.28
C THR A 13 -9.30 -8.32 9.59
N VAL A 14 -9.69 -9.59 9.47
CA VAL A 14 -8.81 -10.74 9.70
C VAL A 14 -9.12 -11.86 8.71
N GLY A 15 -8.12 -12.58 8.29
CA GLY A 15 -8.33 -13.76 7.46
C GLY A 15 -7.07 -14.40 6.91
N PRO A 16 -7.20 -15.66 6.45
CA PRO A 16 -6.09 -16.42 5.89
C PRO A 16 -5.73 -16.00 4.46
N LYS A 17 -6.60 -15.24 3.78
CA LYS A 17 -6.42 -14.85 2.39
C LYS A 17 -7.06 -13.49 2.12
N ILE A 18 -6.29 -12.42 2.30
CA ILE A 18 -6.73 -11.03 2.14
C ILE A 18 -5.79 -10.31 1.17
N GLU A 19 -6.32 -9.53 0.26
CA GLU A 19 -5.54 -8.55 -0.46
C GLU A 19 -5.32 -7.33 0.46
N ASN A 20 -4.08 -6.97 0.72
CA ASN A 20 -3.70 -5.98 1.73
C ASN A 20 -4.38 -4.61 1.58
N TYR A 21 -4.66 -4.17 0.35
CA TYR A 21 -5.29 -2.88 0.10
C TYR A 21 -6.76 -2.78 0.57
N TYR A 22 -7.45 -3.90 0.81
CA TYR A 22 -8.80 -3.85 1.38
C TYR A 22 -8.85 -3.37 2.83
N MET A 23 -7.72 -3.47 3.54
CA MET A 23 -7.62 -3.08 4.93
C MET A 23 -7.13 -1.63 5.11
N LEU A 24 -6.79 -0.92 4.02
CA LEU A 24 -6.32 0.45 4.09
C LEU A 24 -7.47 1.42 4.38
N ALA A 25 -7.16 2.51 5.08
CA ALA A 25 -8.14 3.49 5.54
C ALA A 25 -8.88 4.18 4.40
N ALA A 26 -8.22 4.42 3.27
CA ALA A 26 -8.80 5.13 2.15
C ALA A 26 -8.26 4.63 0.80
N SER A 27 -9.02 4.90 -0.26
CA SER A 27 -8.57 4.65 -1.63
C SER A 27 -7.60 5.75 -2.06
N PRO A 28 -6.40 5.40 -2.51
CA PRO A 28 -5.38 6.37 -2.87
C PRO A 28 -5.62 7.08 -4.21
N SER A 29 -6.62 6.69 -4.96
CA SER A 29 -6.93 7.25 -6.28
C SER A 29 -8.42 7.41 -6.48
N VAL A 30 -8.82 8.46 -7.19
CA VAL A 30 -10.21 8.66 -7.63
C VAL A 30 -10.63 7.63 -8.67
N TYR A 31 -9.69 7.03 -9.35
CA TYR A 31 -9.94 6.02 -10.37
C TYR A 31 -10.13 4.63 -9.74
N LYS A 32 -11.28 4.01 -10.01
CA LYS A 32 -11.56 2.61 -9.65
C LYS A 32 -11.45 1.76 -10.92
N PRO A 33 -10.28 1.43 -11.40
CA PRO A 33 -10.15 0.95 -12.75
C PRO A 33 -10.39 -0.55 -12.87
N LYS A 34 -11.39 -0.89 -13.65
CA LYS A 34 -11.38 -2.18 -14.35
C LYS A 34 -10.45 -2.14 -15.57
N VAL A 35 -10.20 -0.96 -16.13
CA VAL A 35 -9.52 -0.77 -17.42
C VAL A 35 -8.03 -0.40 -17.25
N LEU A 36 -7.68 0.41 -16.24
CA LEU A 36 -6.31 0.87 -16.05
C LEU A 36 -5.82 0.49 -14.65
N LYS A 37 -5.49 -0.78 -14.44
CA LYS A 37 -5.01 -1.29 -13.15
C LYS A 37 -3.79 -0.53 -12.61
N ALA A 38 -2.94 0.02 -13.48
CA ALA A 38 -1.77 0.78 -13.09
C ALA A 38 -2.11 2.04 -12.28
N PHE A 39 -3.26 2.66 -12.52
CA PHE A 39 -3.70 3.88 -11.82
C PHE A 39 -4.58 3.61 -10.60
N ARG A 40 -4.99 2.36 -10.39
CA ARG A 40 -5.88 1.97 -9.29
C ARG A 40 -5.35 2.37 -7.92
N PHE A 41 -4.05 2.34 -7.74
CA PHE A 41 -3.39 2.60 -6.47
C PHE A 41 -2.71 3.97 -6.42
N GLY A 42 -2.92 4.80 -7.43
CA GLY A 42 -2.38 6.17 -7.47
C GLY A 42 -0.86 6.24 -7.58
N GLY A 43 -0.19 5.20 -8.10
CA GLY A 43 1.25 5.16 -8.27
C GLY A 43 1.85 3.79 -7.98
N HIS A 44 3.07 3.78 -7.52
CA HIS A 44 3.90 2.60 -7.40
C HIS A 44 3.46 1.63 -6.29
N GLY A 45 3.71 0.34 -6.50
CA GLY A 45 3.10 -0.74 -5.74
C GLY A 45 3.66 -1.04 -4.35
N ILE A 46 4.66 -0.31 -3.83
CA ILE A 46 5.22 -0.70 -2.53
C ILE A 46 4.21 -0.59 -1.39
N ALA A 47 3.46 0.50 -1.33
CA ALA A 47 2.44 0.72 -0.30
C ALA A 47 1.11 0.02 -0.62
N PHE A 48 0.75 -0.07 -1.88
CA PHE A 48 -0.56 -0.50 -2.35
C PHE A 48 -0.54 -1.77 -3.19
N GLY A 49 0.48 -2.61 -3.08
CA GLY A 49 0.56 -3.87 -3.83
C GLY A 49 -0.60 -4.81 -3.53
N ALA A 50 -1.15 -5.42 -4.58
CA ALA A 50 -2.27 -6.36 -4.50
C ALA A 50 -1.78 -7.77 -4.19
N SER A 51 -1.10 -7.97 -3.06
CA SER A 51 -0.65 -9.28 -2.64
C SER A 51 -1.68 -9.94 -1.74
N THR A 52 -2.07 -11.15 -2.09
CA THR A 52 -3.03 -11.95 -1.30
C THR A 52 -2.28 -12.81 -0.30
N SER A 53 -2.59 -12.67 0.98
CA SER A 53 -1.90 -13.38 2.06
C SER A 53 -2.75 -13.43 3.34
N THR A 54 -2.31 -14.19 4.32
CA THR A 54 -2.87 -14.11 5.68
C THR A 54 -2.63 -12.70 6.21
N GLY A 55 -3.63 -12.13 6.86
CA GLY A 55 -3.48 -10.77 7.36
C GLY A 55 -4.50 -10.38 8.41
N LEU A 56 -4.19 -9.27 9.05
CA LEU A 56 -5.07 -8.55 9.96
C LEU A 56 -4.87 -7.05 9.77
N GLY A 57 -5.93 -6.29 10.02
CA GLY A 57 -5.90 -4.84 9.93
C GLY A 57 -6.92 -4.19 10.83
N LEU A 58 -6.58 -2.99 11.28
CA LEU A 58 -7.48 -2.08 11.97
C LEU A 58 -7.59 -0.80 11.15
N LYS A 59 -8.81 -0.35 10.95
CA LYS A 59 -9.14 0.90 10.27
C LYS A 59 -9.97 1.77 11.22
N TYR A 60 -9.58 3.01 11.38
CA TYR A 60 -10.32 4.05 12.07
C TYR A 60 -10.85 5.05 11.05
N THR A 61 -12.09 5.47 11.21
CA THR A 61 -12.73 6.49 10.36
C THR A 61 -13.47 7.48 11.26
N ALA A 62 -13.13 8.76 11.14
CA ALA A 62 -13.79 9.83 11.85
C ALA A 62 -14.81 10.54 10.94
N ASP A 63 -15.83 11.18 11.56
CA ASP A 63 -16.89 11.89 10.83
C ASP A 63 -16.39 13.12 10.07
N ASN A 64 -15.24 13.67 10.46
CA ASN A 64 -14.65 14.85 9.84
C ASN A 64 -13.81 14.56 8.57
N GLY A 65 -13.85 13.33 8.05
CA GLY A 65 -13.12 12.92 6.88
C GLY A 65 -11.70 12.39 7.15
N PHE A 66 -11.23 12.41 8.40
CA PHE A 66 -9.98 11.76 8.77
C PHE A 66 -10.15 10.24 8.86
N ALA A 67 -9.17 9.50 8.36
CA ALA A 67 -9.09 8.06 8.50
C ALA A 67 -7.65 7.60 8.71
N SER A 68 -7.48 6.51 9.42
CA SER A 68 -6.18 5.88 9.58
C SER A 68 -6.29 4.36 9.59
N SER A 69 -5.22 3.66 9.25
CA SER A 69 -5.18 2.20 9.35
C SER A 69 -3.78 1.69 9.66
N ILE A 70 -3.75 0.54 10.31
CA ILE A 70 -2.58 -0.31 10.42
C ILE A 70 -2.92 -1.70 9.92
N THR A 71 -2.09 -2.26 9.06
CA THR A 71 -2.30 -3.58 8.47
C THR A 71 -1.04 -4.41 8.54
N VAL A 72 -1.20 -5.69 8.77
CA VAL A 72 -0.09 -6.65 8.77
C VAL A 72 -0.50 -7.87 7.95
N ASN A 73 0.37 -8.26 7.05
CA ASN A 73 0.20 -9.40 6.16
C ASN A 73 1.41 -10.34 6.22
N SER A 74 1.17 -11.63 6.09
CA SER A 74 2.17 -12.69 6.09
C SER A 74 1.89 -13.69 4.99
N LYS A 75 2.91 -14.04 4.22
CA LYS A 75 2.81 -15.06 3.16
C LYS A 75 3.10 -16.47 3.65
N ASP A 76 3.89 -16.60 4.68
CA ASP A 76 4.40 -17.89 5.15
C ASP A 76 3.76 -18.34 6.48
N ALA A 77 2.79 -17.57 6.99
CA ALA A 77 2.08 -17.85 8.25
C ALA A 77 1.38 -19.22 8.31
N GLN A 78 1.03 -19.78 7.15
CA GLN A 78 0.36 -21.09 7.05
C GLN A 78 1.32 -22.28 7.08
N GLY A 79 2.62 -22.00 7.06
CA GLY A 79 3.67 -23.02 7.09
C GLY A 79 4.30 -23.17 8.47
N THR A 80 5.42 -23.88 8.50
CA THR A 80 6.24 -24.08 9.69
C THR A 80 7.00 -22.84 10.17
N LYS A 81 6.95 -21.77 9.38
CA LYS A 81 7.74 -20.55 9.61
C LYS A 81 7.13 -19.59 10.63
N GLY A 82 5.82 -19.66 10.83
CA GLY A 82 5.10 -18.81 11.78
C GLY A 82 4.80 -17.41 11.28
N PHE A 83 3.87 -16.71 11.94
CA PHE A 83 3.43 -15.38 11.61
C PHE A 83 4.40 -14.32 12.17
N LEU A 84 4.90 -13.42 11.30
CA LEU A 84 5.84 -12.33 11.67
C LEU A 84 7.17 -12.79 12.28
N THR A 85 7.64 -13.97 11.94
CA THR A 85 8.99 -14.42 12.32
C THR A 85 10.02 -13.96 11.28
N ASP A 86 11.31 -14.09 11.60
CA ASP A 86 12.42 -13.79 10.68
C ASP A 86 12.41 -14.65 9.40
N GLN A 87 11.66 -15.73 9.39
CA GLN A 87 11.50 -16.60 8.22
C GLN A 87 10.24 -16.29 7.41
N ASP A 88 9.35 -15.45 7.91
CA ASP A 88 8.11 -15.06 7.26
C ASP A 88 8.32 -13.88 6.32
N ARG A 89 7.81 -13.99 5.13
CA ARG A 89 7.69 -12.83 4.23
C ARG A 89 6.48 -12.02 4.65
N SER A 90 6.72 -10.89 5.24
CA SER A 90 5.67 -10.08 5.85
C SER A 90 5.66 -8.64 5.35
N LYS A 91 4.54 -7.98 5.55
CA LYS A 91 4.33 -6.58 5.18
C LYS A 91 3.47 -5.90 6.22
N MET A 92 3.91 -4.73 6.66
CA MET A 92 3.14 -3.82 7.49
C MET A 92 2.90 -2.52 6.72
N ASN A 93 1.68 -1.99 6.79
CA ASN A 93 1.37 -0.65 6.33
C ASN A 93 0.73 0.16 7.46
N ILE A 94 1.11 1.42 7.56
CA ILE A 94 0.46 2.42 8.40
C ILE A 94 0.03 3.55 7.48
N MET A 95 -1.25 3.88 7.47
CA MET A 95 -1.82 4.92 6.63
C MET A 95 -2.53 5.96 7.46
N ALA A 96 -2.37 7.22 7.09
CA ALA A 96 -3.21 8.33 7.50
C ALA A 96 -3.77 9.02 6.26
N ALA A 97 -5.05 9.37 6.30
CA ALA A 97 -5.75 9.96 5.17
C ALA A 97 -6.75 11.02 5.64
N TYR A 98 -6.98 11.99 4.78
CA TYR A 98 -8.07 12.94 4.90
C TYR A 98 -8.81 13.04 3.57
N THR A 99 -10.12 12.88 3.61
CA THR A 99 -10.98 12.95 2.44
C THR A 99 -12.10 13.96 2.69
N ALA A 100 -12.18 14.96 1.84
CA ALA A 100 -13.32 15.86 1.73
C ALA A 100 -14.12 15.53 0.47
N ASP A 101 -15.18 16.28 0.20
CA ASP A 101 -16.07 16.00 -0.94
C ASP A 101 -15.31 15.94 -2.27
N ASN A 102 -14.38 16.87 -2.47
CA ASN A 102 -13.71 17.09 -3.76
C ASN A 102 -12.25 16.71 -3.78
N PHE A 103 -11.62 16.48 -2.63
CA PHE A 103 -10.20 16.17 -2.57
C PHE A 103 -9.85 15.13 -1.51
N HIS A 104 -8.70 14.54 -1.69
CA HIS A 104 -8.11 13.57 -0.78
C HIS A 104 -6.62 13.77 -0.68
N LEU A 105 -6.12 13.58 0.53
CA LEU A 105 -4.69 13.51 0.83
C LEU A 105 -4.43 12.26 1.67
N SER A 106 -3.38 11.53 1.36
CA SER A 106 -2.96 10.42 2.20
C SER A 106 -1.45 10.20 2.21
N ALA A 107 -0.98 9.68 3.32
CA ALA A 107 0.39 9.23 3.51
C ALA A 107 0.37 7.80 4.03
N THR A 108 1.20 6.94 3.46
CA THR A 108 1.35 5.55 3.88
C THR A 108 2.82 5.25 4.10
N TYR A 109 3.15 4.68 5.24
CA TYR A 109 4.43 4.03 5.50
C TYR A 109 4.28 2.54 5.30
N THR A 110 5.25 1.92 4.63
CA THR A 110 5.30 0.48 4.40
C THR A 110 6.64 -0.06 4.85
N SER A 111 6.61 -1.18 5.57
CA SER A 111 7.76 -2.01 5.86
C SER A 111 7.49 -3.44 5.36
N GLN A 112 8.46 -4.01 4.65
CA GLN A 112 8.36 -5.38 4.13
C GLN A 112 9.59 -6.17 4.55
N HIS A 113 9.36 -7.39 5.01
CA HIS A 113 10.39 -8.37 5.26
C HIS A 113 10.41 -9.41 4.15
N GLY A 114 11.59 -9.63 3.59
CA GLY A 114 11.79 -10.55 2.49
C GLY A 114 11.05 -10.17 1.20
N ALA A 115 10.81 -11.14 0.34
CA ALA A 115 10.15 -10.96 -0.96
C ALA A 115 8.61 -11.00 -0.83
N PHE A 116 8.01 -10.14 -0.02
CA PHE A 116 6.56 -10.12 0.16
C PHE A 116 5.84 -9.74 -1.13
N ASP A 117 6.15 -8.58 -1.70
CA ASP A 117 5.64 -8.14 -2.99
C ASP A 117 6.70 -8.26 -4.07
N ALA A 118 6.30 -8.85 -5.19
CA ALA A 118 7.17 -9.05 -6.35
C ALA A 118 7.27 -7.79 -7.25
N PHE A 119 6.85 -6.62 -6.78
CA PHE A 119 6.96 -5.41 -7.57
C PHE A 119 8.40 -4.89 -7.59
N HIS A 120 9.05 -5.09 -8.71
CA HIS A 120 10.45 -4.76 -8.94
C HIS A 120 10.56 -3.82 -10.12
N TYR A 121 10.32 -2.58 -9.87
CA TYR A 121 10.38 -1.60 -10.95
C TYR A 121 11.81 -1.24 -11.35
N TYR A 122 12.78 -1.54 -10.50
CA TYR A 122 14.15 -1.06 -10.68
C TYR A 122 15.21 -2.14 -10.79
N SER A 123 14.87 -3.40 -10.53
CA SER A 123 15.83 -4.48 -10.67
C SER A 123 15.18 -5.81 -11.04
N THR A 124 15.77 -6.49 -12.00
CA THR A 124 15.45 -7.88 -12.35
C THR A 124 16.21 -8.88 -11.48
N GLU A 125 17.13 -8.41 -10.65
CA GLU A 125 17.99 -9.27 -9.86
C GLU A 125 17.27 -9.89 -8.65
N ALA A 126 17.41 -11.19 -8.51
CA ALA A 126 16.76 -11.97 -7.44
C ALA A 126 17.22 -11.53 -6.03
N THR A 127 18.46 -11.08 -5.90
CA THR A 127 19.05 -10.59 -4.65
C THR A 127 18.37 -9.34 -4.10
N VAL A 128 17.99 -8.41 -4.96
CA VAL A 128 17.25 -7.20 -4.58
C VAL A 128 15.80 -7.55 -4.21
N LYS A 129 15.24 -8.56 -4.87
CA LYS A 129 13.85 -9.01 -4.62
C LYS A 129 13.64 -9.60 -3.25
N SER A 130 14.66 -10.25 -2.69
CA SER A 130 14.58 -10.93 -1.40
C SER A 130 14.92 -10.05 -0.20
N LYS A 131 15.35 -8.81 -0.42
CA LYS A 131 15.75 -7.90 0.66
C LYS A 131 14.57 -7.24 1.32
N ASP A 132 14.77 -6.92 2.58
CA ASP A 132 13.88 -6.08 3.34
C ASP A 132 13.84 -4.69 2.74
N LYS A 133 12.71 -4.06 2.81
CA LYS A 133 12.50 -2.72 2.24
C LYS A 133 11.45 -1.96 3.02
N SER A 134 11.62 -0.65 3.02
CA SER A 134 10.63 0.27 3.56
C SER A 134 10.37 1.40 2.57
N GLY A 135 9.31 2.13 2.77
CA GLY A 135 9.01 3.26 1.90
C GLY A 135 7.82 4.06 2.36
N TYR A 136 7.69 5.22 1.75
CA TYR A 136 6.57 6.12 1.94
C TYR A 136 5.83 6.32 0.62
N ALA A 137 4.51 6.42 0.72
CA ALA A 137 3.64 6.76 -0.40
C ALA A 137 2.80 7.97 -0.02
N LEU A 138 2.87 9.02 -0.82
CA LEU A 138 2.02 10.20 -0.71
C LEU A 138 1.04 10.19 -1.87
N ARG A 139 -0.23 10.46 -1.58
CA ARG A 139 -1.30 10.48 -2.59
C ARG A 139 -2.18 11.69 -2.39
N ALA A 140 -2.59 12.27 -3.49
CA ALA A 140 -3.63 13.28 -3.54
C ALA A 140 -4.53 13.04 -4.75
N TRP A 141 -5.81 13.35 -4.60
CA TRP A 141 -6.68 13.45 -5.74
C TRP A 141 -7.67 14.60 -5.58
N PHE A 142 -8.12 15.08 -6.73
CA PHE A 142 -9.19 16.05 -6.85
C PHE A 142 -10.25 15.49 -7.80
N ARG A 143 -11.50 15.72 -7.46
CA ARG A 143 -12.66 15.38 -8.29
C ARG A 143 -13.64 16.56 -8.26
N PRO A 144 -14.07 17.11 -9.42
CA PRO A 144 -15.10 18.15 -9.44
C PRO A 144 -16.44 17.61 -8.95
N ASP A 145 -17.30 18.51 -8.43
CA ASP A 145 -18.63 18.15 -7.93
C ASP A 145 -19.51 17.54 -9.01
N GLU A 146 -19.39 18.06 -10.22
CA GLU A 146 -20.15 17.60 -11.37
C GLU A 146 -19.27 16.78 -12.33
N THR A 147 -19.72 15.57 -12.65
CA THR A 147 -19.10 14.74 -13.69
C THR A 147 -19.50 15.23 -15.08
N GLY A 148 -18.57 15.16 -16.02
CA GLY A 148 -18.82 15.59 -17.42
C GLY A 148 -18.57 17.07 -17.67
N THR A 149 -17.99 17.79 -16.72
CA THR A 149 -17.52 19.18 -16.90
C THR A 149 -16.17 19.23 -17.61
N ALA A 150 -15.75 20.41 -18.03
CA ALA A 150 -14.42 20.64 -18.60
C ALA A 150 -13.28 20.51 -17.56
N VAL A 151 -13.61 20.43 -16.27
CA VAL A 151 -12.63 20.28 -15.20
C VAL A 151 -12.34 18.79 -15.01
N PRO A 152 -11.09 18.32 -15.22
CA PRO A 152 -10.75 16.92 -15.10
C PRO A 152 -10.66 16.47 -13.62
N SER A 153 -10.96 15.20 -13.36
CA SER A 153 -10.53 14.55 -12.14
C SER A 153 -9.05 14.19 -12.26
N VAL A 154 -8.28 14.45 -11.22
CA VAL A 154 -6.83 14.24 -11.22
C VAL A 154 -6.41 13.47 -9.99
N SER A 155 -5.55 12.48 -10.16
CA SER A 155 -4.85 11.80 -9.08
C SER A 155 -3.34 11.92 -9.28
N ILE A 156 -2.63 12.26 -8.22
CA ILE A 156 -1.17 12.30 -8.21
C ILE A 156 -0.62 11.44 -7.08
N GLY A 157 0.53 10.83 -7.30
CA GLY A 157 1.19 10.01 -6.33
C GLY A 157 2.70 10.12 -6.38
N PHE A 158 3.33 10.02 -5.22
CA PHE A 158 4.77 9.97 -5.06
C PHE A 158 5.11 8.84 -4.08
N ASP A 159 6.07 8.00 -4.46
CA ASP A 159 6.56 6.88 -3.67
C ASP A 159 8.07 6.94 -3.50
N THR A 160 8.52 6.54 -2.32
CA THR A 160 9.93 6.21 -2.07
C THR A 160 10.04 4.75 -1.69
N VAL A 161 11.16 4.13 -2.01
CA VAL A 161 11.54 2.82 -1.52
C VAL A 161 13.01 2.83 -1.12
N ASP A 162 13.29 2.28 0.04
CA ASP A 162 14.60 2.08 0.60
C ASP A 162 14.81 0.58 0.82
N PHE A 163 15.91 0.03 0.30
CA PHE A 163 16.24 -1.38 0.43
C PHE A 163 17.33 -1.56 1.47
N ALA A 164 17.10 -2.43 2.45
CA ALA A 164 18.10 -2.79 3.43
C ALA A 164 19.26 -3.53 2.77
N ASP A 165 20.48 -3.06 3.03
CA ASP A 165 21.77 -3.67 2.67
C ASP A 165 21.80 -4.42 1.33
N VAL A 166 21.67 -3.69 0.25
CA VAL A 166 22.09 -4.18 -1.05
C VAL A 166 23.60 -4.03 -1.08
N GLY A 167 24.30 -5.08 -0.63
CA GLY A 167 25.76 -5.09 -0.57
C GLY A 167 26.38 -4.64 -1.89
N SER A 168 27.52 -4.01 -1.81
CA SER A 168 28.35 -3.46 -2.89
C SER A 168 28.75 -4.52 -3.94
N SER A 169 27.82 -4.99 -4.72
CA SER A 169 28.07 -5.84 -5.88
C SER A 169 27.78 -5.06 -7.16
N THR A 170 28.75 -4.52 -7.68
CA THR A 170 29.28 -4.12 -8.99
C THR A 170 28.35 -3.74 -10.15
N THR A 171 27.06 -3.83 -10.11
CA THR A 171 26.22 -3.35 -11.22
C THR A 171 24.84 -2.91 -10.71
N GLY A 172 24.71 -1.61 -10.46
CA GLY A 172 23.41 -0.99 -10.19
C GLY A 172 22.94 -1.10 -8.73
N ASN A 173 23.66 -0.53 -7.81
CA ASN A 173 23.22 -0.34 -6.42
C ASN A 173 22.07 0.68 -6.38
N PHE A 174 20.84 0.21 -6.53
CA PHE A 174 19.66 1.00 -6.20
C PHE A 174 19.33 0.79 -4.71
N GLN A 175 19.91 1.61 -3.86
CA GLN A 175 19.49 1.64 -2.44
C GLN A 175 18.14 2.31 -2.29
N ASN A 176 17.80 3.24 -3.18
CA ASN A 176 16.58 4.03 -3.10
C ASN A 176 15.87 4.11 -4.46
N GLY A 177 14.56 4.04 -4.45
CA GLY A 177 13.72 4.24 -5.62
C GLY A 177 12.69 5.35 -5.37
N TYR A 178 12.36 6.07 -6.43
CA TYR A 178 11.29 7.06 -6.42
C TYR A 178 10.30 6.75 -7.54
N GLY A 179 9.02 6.90 -7.24
CA GLY A 179 7.96 6.75 -8.21
C GLY A 179 6.99 7.94 -8.16
N TYR A 180 6.49 8.34 -9.29
CA TYR A 180 5.41 9.31 -9.38
C TYR A 180 4.38 8.84 -10.41
N SER A 181 3.14 9.27 -10.22
CA SER A 181 2.06 9.04 -11.17
C SER A 181 1.16 10.27 -11.24
N ILE A 182 0.67 10.52 -12.42
CA ILE A 182 -0.39 11.49 -12.70
C ILE A 182 -1.44 10.75 -13.52
N ALA A 183 -2.68 10.80 -13.10
CA ALA A 183 -3.77 10.14 -13.78
C ALA A 183 -5.05 10.98 -13.73
#